data_e21517c88dbaf78a42ff6bc32b7b2134
#
_entry.id   e21517c88dbaf78a42ff6bc32b7b2134
#
_cell.length_a   1.000
_cell.length_b   1.000
_cell.length_c   1.000
_cell.angle_alpha   90.00
_cell.angle_beta   90.00
_cell.angle_gamma   90.00
#
_symmetry.space_group_name_H-M   'P 1'
#
loop_
_entity.id
_entity.type
_entity.pdbx_description
1 polymer ?
#
loop_
_entity_poly.entity_id
_entity_poly.type
_entity_poly.pdbx_seq_one_letter_code
_entity_poly.pdbx_strand_id
1 'polypeptide(L)'
;MEKWTESLDKYLEEGKLPLMGEIFSRKKEIGDKLKLQREESHKITLSRKRKQSVGKSFSFSWGVAAAVVFLFGVGSYFLAEEKVETSNTAMNYELPDGSSVQVMENSRLTYNHITWLWERKLQLLGKASFNVTKGKTFTVSTEAGDVTVLGTKFLVDQQGKKMFVNCEEGSVKVETA
;
A
#
# COMPACT_ATOMS: atom_id res chain seq x y z
N MET A 1 -1.28 49.96 41.45
CA MET A 1 -2.18 50.95 42.11
C MET A 1 -1.48 51.74 43.19
N GLU A 2 -0.52 51.19 43.89
CA GLU A 2 0.21 51.87 45.00
C GLU A 2 0.99 53.14 44.65
N LYS A 3 1.61 53.26 43.50
CA LYS A 3 2.33 54.46 43.07
C LYS A 3 1.49 55.71 42.83
N TRP A 4 0.18 55.58 42.66
CA TRP A 4 -0.73 56.72 42.47
C TRP A 4 -1.22 57.30 43.78
N THR A 5 -1.35 56.47 44.77
CA THR A 5 -1.74 56.90 46.11
C THR A 5 -0.61 57.73 46.75
N GLU A 6 0.63 57.23 46.63
CA GLU A 6 1.84 57.90 47.15
C GLU A 6 2.09 59.28 46.52
N SER A 7 1.81 59.40 45.22
CA SER A 7 1.92 60.69 44.52
C SER A 7 0.78 61.69 44.92
N LEU A 8 -0.44 61.21 45.17
CA LEU A 8 -1.54 62.06 45.60
C LEU A 8 -1.36 62.54 47.02
N ASP A 9 -0.85 61.71 47.95
CA ASP A 9 -0.58 62.11 49.33
C ASP A 9 0.49 63.19 49.39
N LYS A 10 1.54 63.14 48.56
CA LYS A 10 2.54 64.17 48.45
C LYS A 10 1.98 65.55 47.99
N TYR A 11 1.04 65.54 47.05
CA TYR A 11 0.37 66.78 46.58
C TYR A 11 -0.62 67.34 47.58
N LEU A 12 -1.20 66.55 48.43
CA LEU A 12 -2.06 66.93 49.50
C LEU A 12 -1.31 67.59 50.67
N GLU A 13 -0.10 67.11 50.99
CA GLU A 13 0.78 67.69 51.99
C GLU A 13 1.38 69.00 51.57
N GLU A 14 1.74 69.21 50.28
CA GLU A 14 2.32 70.46 49.78
C GLU A 14 1.28 71.55 49.46
N GLY A 15 -0.03 71.28 49.56
CA GLY A 15 -1.12 72.22 49.30
C GLY A 15 -1.19 72.85 47.90
N LYS A 16 -0.42 72.20 46.93
CA LYS A 16 -0.39 72.64 45.53
C LYS A 16 -1.03 71.61 44.63
N LEU A 17 -2.22 71.95 44.13
CA LEU A 17 -2.84 71.16 43.07
C LEU A 17 -2.02 71.28 41.78
N PRO A 18 -1.70 70.19 41.12
CA PRO A 18 -0.96 70.22 39.85
C PRO A 18 -1.76 71.00 38.81
N LEU A 19 -1.11 71.93 38.11
CA LEU A 19 -1.71 72.69 37.03
C LEU A 19 -2.28 71.69 35.98
N MET A 20 -3.51 72.00 35.51
CA MET A 20 -4.21 71.19 34.52
C MET A 20 -3.32 70.83 33.32
N GLY A 21 -2.40 71.69 32.94
CA GLY A 21 -1.36 71.42 31.88
C GLY A 21 -0.46 70.26 32.17
N GLU A 22 -0.04 70.11 33.41
CA GLU A 22 0.85 68.98 33.79
C GLU A 22 0.09 67.62 33.76
N ILE A 23 -1.14 67.60 34.13
CA ILE A 23 -2.01 66.42 34.06
C ILE A 23 -2.22 66.01 32.61
N PHE A 24 -2.42 66.95 31.71
CA PHE A 24 -2.58 66.65 30.25
C PHE A 24 -1.28 66.20 29.63
N SER A 25 -0.13 66.78 29.99
CA SER A 25 1.19 66.35 29.50
C SER A 25 1.48 64.93 29.91
N ARG A 26 1.25 64.55 31.17
CA ARG A 26 1.45 63.17 31.65
C ARG A 26 0.51 62.18 30.99
N LYS A 27 -0.78 62.56 30.79
CA LYS A 27 -1.74 61.73 30.11
C LYS A 27 -1.30 61.45 28.66
N LYS A 28 -0.76 62.45 27.98
CA LYS A 28 -0.23 62.29 26.62
C LYS A 28 1.01 61.37 26.61
N GLU A 29 1.94 61.55 27.51
CA GLU A 29 3.16 60.73 27.62
C GLU A 29 2.84 59.26 27.92
N ILE A 30 1.86 59.00 28.81
CA ILE A 30 1.38 57.62 29.09
C ILE A 30 0.71 57.04 27.87
N GLY A 31 -0.08 57.82 27.15
CA GLY A 31 -0.73 57.38 25.93
C GLY A 31 0.24 56.98 24.82
N ASP A 32 1.31 57.75 24.67
CA ASP A 32 2.36 57.49 23.69
C ASP A 32 3.22 56.26 24.08
N LYS A 33 3.55 56.11 25.36
CA LYS A 33 4.20 54.89 25.87
C LYS A 33 3.38 53.62 25.65
N LEU A 34 2.07 53.69 25.88
CA LEU A 34 1.16 52.57 25.63
C LEU A 34 1.03 52.22 24.14
N LYS A 35 1.07 53.23 23.27
CA LYS A 35 1.07 53.00 21.81
C LYS A 35 2.36 52.29 21.36
N LEU A 36 3.52 52.75 21.81
CA LEU A 36 4.80 52.12 21.52
C LEU A 36 4.84 50.67 22.01
N GLN A 37 4.39 50.40 23.21
CA GLN A 37 4.35 49.06 23.78
C GLN A 37 3.37 48.14 23.02
N ARG A 38 2.27 48.71 22.51
CA ARG A 38 1.32 47.97 21.67
C ARG A 38 1.91 47.64 20.30
N GLU A 39 2.68 48.55 19.69
CA GLU A 39 3.35 48.31 18.41
C GLU A 39 4.47 47.25 18.53
N GLU A 40 5.25 47.33 19.62
CA GLU A 40 6.28 46.31 19.89
C GLU A 40 5.66 44.92 20.10
N SER A 41 4.58 44.84 20.89
CA SER A 41 3.90 43.57 21.10
C SER A 41 3.30 43.01 19.79
N HIS A 42 2.80 43.90 18.91
CA HIS A 42 2.31 43.49 17.59
C HIS A 42 3.41 42.99 16.68
N LYS A 43 4.61 43.60 16.68
CA LYS A 43 5.78 43.16 15.92
C LYS A 43 6.29 41.79 16.41
N ILE A 44 6.31 41.57 17.73
CA ILE A 44 6.71 40.30 18.34
C ILE A 44 5.73 39.20 17.94
N THR A 45 4.43 39.49 17.91
CA THR A 45 3.40 38.51 17.54
C THR A 45 3.50 38.12 16.04
N LEU A 46 3.80 39.09 15.18
CA LEU A 46 3.98 38.84 13.74
C LEU A 46 5.27 38.09 13.43
N SER A 47 6.36 38.38 14.16
CA SER A 47 7.62 37.66 13.99
C SER A 47 7.54 36.21 14.50
N ARG A 48 6.73 35.96 15.55
CA ARG A 48 6.50 34.62 16.09
C ARG A 48 5.65 33.75 15.14
N LYS A 49 4.71 34.35 14.40
CA LYS A 49 3.98 33.63 13.34
C LYS A 49 4.86 33.25 12.14
N ARG A 50 5.92 34.00 11.87
CA ARG A 50 6.81 33.72 10.73
C ARG A 50 7.82 32.63 11.02
N LYS A 51 8.01 32.21 12.27
CA LYS A 51 8.85 31.09 12.70
C LYS A 51 8.09 29.81 12.99
N GLN A 52 6.77 29.75 12.67
CA GLN A 52 6.11 28.47 12.58
C GLN A 52 6.67 27.75 11.36
N SER A 53 7.65 26.90 11.68
CA SER A 53 8.24 25.84 10.88
C SER A 53 7.42 25.57 9.61
N VAL A 54 8.08 25.75 8.49
CA VAL A 54 7.87 24.86 7.38
C VAL A 54 8.20 23.46 7.93
N GLY A 55 7.26 22.84 8.62
CA GLY A 55 7.22 21.42 8.74
C GLY A 55 7.29 20.99 7.27
N LYS A 56 8.38 20.34 6.89
CA LYS A 56 8.39 19.55 5.69
C LYS A 56 7.19 18.64 5.86
N SER A 57 6.04 19.03 5.31
CA SER A 57 4.99 18.09 5.03
C SER A 57 5.71 17.11 4.12
N PHE A 58 6.01 15.98 4.67
CA PHE A 58 6.39 14.82 3.91
C PHE A 58 5.13 14.53 3.10
N SER A 59 4.94 15.28 2.01
CA SER A 59 4.00 14.91 0.98
C SER A 59 4.62 13.66 0.40
N PHE A 60 4.35 12.56 1.09
CA PHE A 60 4.58 11.22 0.56
C PHE A 60 3.79 11.23 -0.74
N SER A 61 4.51 11.48 -1.83
CA SER A 61 3.86 11.64 -3.11
C SER A 61 3.12 10.32 -3.33
N TRP A 62 1.81 10.39 -3.47
CA TRP A 62 0.96 9.23 -3.74
C TRP A 62 1.54 8.35 -4.85
N GLY A 63 2.34 8.95 -5.76
CA GLY A 63 3.08 8.25 -6.79
C GLY A 63 4.15 7.31 -6.25
N VAL A 64 4.88 7.67 -5.19
CA VAL A 64 5.88 6.77 -4.57
C VAL A 64 5.18 5.62 -3.87
N ALA A 65 4.10 5.89 -3.13
CA ALA A 65 3.30 4.85 -2.49
C ALA A 65 2.72 3.88 -3.54
N ALA A 66 2.14 4.41 -4.61
CA ALA A 66 1.61 3.60 -5.71
C ALA A 66 2.71 2.77 -6.40
N ALA A 67 3.91 3.35 -6.62
CA ALA A 67 5.03 2.63 -7.20
C ALA A 67 5.53 1.49 -6.30
N VAL A 68 5.60 1.71 -4.98
CA VAL A 68 5.99 0.67 -4.02
C VAL A 68 4.95 -0.45 -4.00
N VAL A 69 3.67 -0.14 -3.92
CA VAL A 69 2.58 -1.14 -3.95
C VAL A 69 2.60 -1.91 -5.28
N PHE A 70 2.83 -1.23 -6.39
CA PHE A 70 2.94 -1.86 -7.70
C PHE A 70 4.15 -2.81 -7.78
N LEU A 71 5.33 -2.38 -7.32
CA LEU A 71 6.53 -3.22 -7.31
C LEU A 71 6.38 -4.43 -6.38
N PHE A 72 5.76 -4.26 -5.20
CA PHE A 72 5.44 -5.39 -4.32
C PHE A 72 4.42 -6.33 -4.95
N GLY A 73 3.38 -5.80 -5.58
CA GLY A 73 2.36 -6.60 -6.27
C GLY A 73 2.93 -7.40 -7.42
N VAL A 74 3.73 -6.77 -8.29
CA VAL A 74 4.40 -7.44 -9.40
C VAL A 74 5.44 -8.44 -8.89
N GLY A 75 6.24 -8.06 -7.89
CA GLY A 75 7.24 -8.95 -7.30
C GLY A 75 6.61 -10.19 -6.68
N SER A 76 5.52 -10.06 -5.92
CA SER A 76 4.82 -11.20 -5.32
C SER A 76 4.19 -12.12 -6.37
N TYR A 77 3.69 -11.57 -7.48
CA TYR A 77 3.15 -12.35 -8.58
C TYR A 77 4.21 -13.28 -9.20
N PHE A 78 5.43 -12.78 -9.45
CA PHE A 78 6.53 -13.59 -9.99
C PHE A 78 7.09 -14.59 -9.00
N LEU A 79 7.09 -14.29 -7.70
CA LEU A 79 7.56 -15.18 -6.64
C LEU A 79 6.56 -16.29 -6.29
N ALA A 80 5.31 -16.18 -6.75
CA ALA A 80 4.26 -17.15 -6.46
C ALA A 80 4.20 -18.32 -7.47
N GLU A 81 5.12 -18.37 -8.41
CA GLU A 81 5.19 -19.44 -9.40
C GLU A 81 5.85 -20.69 -8.80
N GLU A 82 5.08 -21.77 -8.69
CA GLU A 82 5.55 -23.07 -8.25
C GLU A 82 5.90 -23.94 -9.46
N LYS A 83 7.09 -24.57 -9.41
CA LYS A 83 7.60 -25.44 -10.46
C LYS A 83 7.88 -26.84 -9.89
N VAL A 84 7.23 -27.82 -10.46
CA VAL A 84 7.49 -29.23 -10.16
C VAL A 84 8.17 -29.86 -11.38
N GLU A 85 9.44 -30.20 -11.23
CA GLU A 85 10.24 -30.82 -12.29
C GLU A 85 10.62 -32.24 -11.90
N THR A 86 10.46 -33.16 -12.81
CA THR A 86 10.85 -34.56 -12.64
C THR A 86 11.96 -34.90 -13.62
N SER A 87 13.02 -35.56 -13.12
CA SER A 87 14.09 -36.06 -13.99
C SER A 87 13.80 -37.53 -14.40
N ASN A 88 14.23 -38.48 -13.61
CA ASN A 88 14.19 -39.90 -13.96
C ASN A 88 13.10 -40.69 -13.23
N THR A 89 12.27 -40.05 -12.42
CA THR A 89 11.28 -40.73 -11.59
C THR A 89 9.95 -39.97 -11.61
N ALA A 90 8.85 -40.66 -11.78
CA ALA A 90 7.53 -40.06 -11.65
C ALA A 90 7.28 -39.58 -10.20
N MET A 91 6.63 -38.45 -10.02
CA MET A 91 6.35 -37.83 -8.73
C MET A 91 4.86 -37.56 -8.56
N ASN A 92 4.31 -37.90 -7.41
CA ASN A 92 2.94 -37.52 -7.06
C ASN A 92 2.98 -36.19 -6.35
N TYR A 93 2.13 -35.28 -6.81
CA TYR A 93 2.00 -33.93 -6.29
C TYR A 93 0.53 -33.60 -6.02
N GLU A 94 0.24 -32.97 -4.89
CA GLU A 94 -1.09 -32.51 -4.54
C GLU A 94 -1.21 -31.01 -4.74
N LEU A 95 -2.20 -30.61 -5.53
CA LEU A 95 -2.49 -29.22 -5.84
C LEU A 95 -3.30 -28.55 -4.72
N PRO A 96 -3.31 -27.20 -4.62
CA PRO A 96 -4.00 -26.49 -3.53
C PRO A 96 -5.52 -26.70 -3.46
N ASP A 97 -6.13 -27.20 -4.52
CA ASP A 97 -7.56 -27.53 -4.58
C ASP A 97 -7.89 -29.00 -4.19
N GLY A 98 -6.89 -29.75 -3.72
CA GLY A 98 -6.99 -31.16 -3.38
C GLY A 98 -7.01 -32.08 -4.61
N SER A 99 -6.71 -31.58 -5.81
CA SER A 99 -6.49 -32.42 -6.98
C SER A 99 -5.12 -33.06 -6.90
N SER A 100 -4.98 -34.31 -7.34
CA SER A 100 -3.70 -35.01 -7.38
C SER A 100 -3.19 -35.13 -8.81
N VAL A 101 -1.88 -34.95 -8.96
CA VAL A 101 -1.18 -35.03 -10.23
C VAL A 101 -0.01 -35.98 -10.10
N GLN A 102 0.09 -36.96 -10.98
CA GLN A 102 1.27 -37.75 -11.15
C GLN A 102 2.08 -37.22 -12.34
N VAL A 103 3.13 -36.50 -12.05
CA VAL A 103 4.04 -35.96 -13.07
C VAL A 103 5.02 -37.10 -13.46
N MET A 104 5.03 -37.45 -14.73
CA MET A 104 5.88 -38.50 -15.24
C MET A 104 7.34 -38.05 -15.38
N GLU A 105 8.24 -38.96 -15.67
CA GLU A 105 9.65 -38.66 -15.90
C GLU A 105 9.85 -37.63 -17.02
N ASN A 106 10.88 -36.80 -16.91
CA ASN A 106 11.24 -35.76 -17.86
C ASN A 106 10.10 -34.78 -18.17
N SER A 107 9.30 -34.50 -17.17
CA SER A 107 8.13 -33.61 -17.28
C SER A 107 8.22 -32.45 -16.29
N ARG A 108 7.60 -31.32 -16.65
CA ARG A 108 7.54 -30.14 -15.84
C ARG A 108 6.10 -29.65 -15.73
N LEU A 109 5.69 -29.35 -14.52
CA LEU A 109 4.42 -28.73 -14.21
C LEU A 109 4.69 -27.41 -13.51
N THR A 110 4.01 -26.35 -13.97
CA THR A 110 4.15 -25.00 -13.39
C THR A 110 2.78 -24.40 -13.17
N TYR A 111 2.56 -23.81 -12.01
CA TYR A 111 1.34 -23.05 -11.71
C TYR A 111 1.65 -21.87 -10.79
N ASN A 112 0.76 -20.87 -10.77
CA ASN A 112 0.91 -19.72 -9.89
C ASN A 112 -0.05 -19.85 -8.71
N HIS A 113 0.49 -19.84 -7.50
CA HIS A 113 -0.25 -20.06 -6.25
C HIS A 113 -1.27 -18.95 -5.98
N ILE A 114 -0.98 -17.71 -6.39
CA ILE A 114 -1.88 -16.57 -6.19
C ILE A 114 -3.08 -16.66 -7.13
N THR A 115 -2.85 -16.88 -8.42
CA THR A 115 -3.95 -16.97 -9.41
C THR A 115 -4.79 -18.22 -9.22
N TRP A 116 -4.25 -19.28 -8.59
CA TRP A 116 -5.00 -20.51 -8.30
C TRP A 116 -6.30 -20.30 -7.52
N LEU A 117 -6.37 -19.25 -6.69
CA LEU A 117 -7.58 -18.91 -5.93
C LEU A 117 -8.78 -18.58 -6.83
N TRP A 118 -8.52 -18.04 -8.02
CA TRP A 118 -9.55 -17.60 -8.97
C TRP A 118 -9.63 -18.51 -10.18
N GLU A 119 -8.49 -18.98 -10.68
CA GLU A 119 -8.37 -19.76 -11.91
C GLU A 119 -7.44 -20.94 -11.68
N ARG A 120 -8.00 -22.15 -11.72
CA ARG A 120 -7.25 -23.40 -11.60
C ARG A 120 -6.54 -23.72 -12.94
N LYS A 121 -5.45 -22.98 -13.22
CA LYS A 121 -4.70 -23.11 -14.47
C LYS A 121 -3.24 -23.44 -14.18
N LEU A 122 -2.73 -24.43 -14.90
CA LEU A 122 -1.32 -24.83 -14.86
C LEU A 122 -0.77 -25.00 -16.26
N GLN A 123 0.54 -24.99 -16.37
CA GLN A 123 1.28 -25.33 -17.59
C GLN A 123 1.94 -26.70 -17.45
N LEU A 124 1.84 -27.50 -18.48
CA LEU A 124 2.49 -28.82 -18.56
C LEU A 124 3.43 -28.88 -19.76
N LEU A 125 4.65 -29.33 -19.49
CA LEU A 125 5.61 -29.76 -20.49
C LEU A 125 5.91 -31.24 -20.25
N GLY A 126 5.63 -32.09 -21.21
CA GLY A 126 5.81 -33.55 -21.11
C GLY A 126 4.52 -34.28 -20.76
N LYS A 127 4.56 -35.20 -19.80
CA LYS A 127 3.47 -36.15 -19.53
C LYS A 127 3.04 -36.13 -18.07
N ALA A 128 1.73 -36.05 -17.84
CA ALA A 128 1.15 -36.14 -16.49
C ALA A 128 -0.21 -36.79 -16.49
N SER A 129 -0.54 -37.48 -15.40
CA SER A 129 -1.88 -37.98 -15.09
C SER A 129 -2.51 -37.14 -14.02
N PHE A 130 -3.75 -36.72 -14.23
CA PHE A 130 -4.49 -35.85 -13.38
C PHE A 130 -5.73 -36.55 -12.80
N ASN A 131 -5.96 -36.37 -11.51
CA ASN A 131 -7.18 -36.72 -10.84
C ASN A 131 -7.76 -35.45 -10.22
N VAL A 132 -8.61 -34.76 -10.97
CA VAL A 132 -9.10 -33.42 -10.64
C VAL A 132 -10.35 -33.50 -9.80
N THR A 133 -10.38 -32.84 -8.66
CA THR A 133 -11.56 -32.69 -7.81
C THR A 133 -12.67 -31.93 -8.53
N LYS A 134 -13.92 -32.40 -8.38
CA LYS A 134 -15.09 -31.72 -8.95
C LYS A 134 -15.21 -30.29 -8.45
N GLY A 135 -15.47 -29.35 -9.35
CA GLY A 135 -15.61 -27.95 -8.99
C GLY A 135 -15.54 -26.99 -10.17
N LYS A 136 -14.87 -25.87 -9.97
CA LYS A 136 -14.66 -24.87 -11.02
C LYS A 136 -13.82 -25.45 -12.17
N THR A 137 -13.79 -24.73 -13.26
CA THR A 137 -12.94 -25.05 -14.43
C THR A 137 -11.49 -25.26 -14.02
N PHE A 138 -10.88 -26.32 -14.53
CA PHE A 138 -9.48 -26.64 -14.36
C PHE A 138 -8.86 -26.75 -15.75
N THR A 139 -7.78 -26.04 -16.00
CA THR A 139 -7.14 -25.94 -17.32
C THR A 139 -5.69 -26.36 -17.26
N VAL A 140 -5.32 -27.30 -18.13
CA VAL A 140 -3.94 -27.69 -18.41
C VAL A 140 -3.53 -27.05 -19.73
N SER A 141 -2.62 -26.08 -19.68
CA SER A 141 -2.07 -25.43 -20.87
C SER A 141 -0.79 -26.14 -21.30
N THR A 142 -0.66 -26.39 -22.59
CA THR A 142 0.54 -26.95 -23.23
C THR A 142 0.91 -26.13 -24.45
N GLU A 143 2.06 -26.37 -25.05
CA GLU A 143 2.43 -25.74 -26.34
C GLU A 143 1.52 -26.18 -27.49
N ALA A 144 0.82 -27.30 -27.35
CA ALA A 144 -0.09 -27.85 -28.38
C ALA A 144 -1.54 -27.38 -28.22
N GLY A 145 -1.87 -26.75 -27.09
CA GLY A 145 -3.21 -26.27 -26.78
C GLY A 145 -3.61 -26.45 -25.33
N ASP A 146 -4.86 -26.13 -25.03
CA ASP A 146 -5.44 -26.16 -23.71
C ASP A 146 -6.41 -27.34 -23.53
N VAL A 147 -6.30 -28.00 -22.37
CA VAL A 147 -7.18 -29.08 -21.93
C VAL A 147 -8.00 -28.62 -20.74
N THR A 148 -9.32 -28.55 -20.88
CA THR A 148 -10.22 -28.00 -19.85
C THR A 148 -11.18 -29.05 -19.33
N VAL A 149 -11.30 -29.15 -18.00
CA VAL A 149 -12.15 -30.14 -17.30
C VAL A 149 -12.89 -29.49 -16.12
N LEU A 150 -13.88 -30.18 -15.56
CA LEU A 150 -14.63 -29.77 -14.35
C LEU A 150 -14.45 -30.70 -13.14
N GLY A 151 -13.86 -31.86 -13.35
CA GLY A 151 -13.67 -32.89 -12.32
C GLY A 151 -13.56 -34.24 -13.01
N THR A 152 -12.37 -34.56 -13.43
CA THR A 152 -12.11 -35.58 -14.45
C THR A 152 -10.80 -36.28 -14.10
N LYS A 153 -10.74 -37.58 -14.37
CA LYS A 153 -9.50 -38.33 -14.33
C LYS A 153 -8.99 -38.52 -15.77
N PHE A 154 -7.84 -37.98 -16.08
CA PHE A 154 -7.29 -37.96 -17.44
C PHE A 154 -5.78 -37.89 -17.46
N LEU A 155 -5.20 -38.27 -18.58
CA LEU A 155 -3.77 -38.20 -18.85
C LEU A 155 -3.54 -37.25 -20.02
N VAL A 156 -2.51 -36.42 -19.91
CA VAL A 156 -1.99 -35.60 -21.01
C VAL A 156 -0.58 -35.99 -21.29
N ASP A 157 -0.28 -36.24 -22.56
CA ASP A 157 1.06 -36.53 -23.07
C ASP A 157 1.37 -35.55 -24.20
N GLN A 158 2.20 -34.54 -23.90
CA GLN A 158 2.61 -33.51 -24.84
C GLN A 158 3.99 -33.80 -25.38
N GLN A 159 4.11 -33.85 -26.71
CA GLN A 159 5.36 -34.09 -27.44
C GLN A 159 5.54 -33.02 -28.52
N GLY A 160 6.25 -31.95 -28.18
CA GLY A 160 6.37 -30.78 -29.03
C GLY A 160 5.02 -30.14 -29.29
N LYS A 161 4.64 -29.95 -30.54
CA LYS A 161 3.34 -29.40 -30.96
C LYS A 161 2.20 -30.42 -31.07
N LYS A 162 2.41 -31.64 -30.57
CA LYS A 162 1.36 -32.67 -30.53
C LYS A 162 0.98 -32.95 -29.09
N MET A 163 -0.28 -33.24 -28.87
CA MET A 163 -0.81 -33.60 -27.58
C MET A 163 -1.77 -34.77 -27.71
N PHE A 164 -1.60 -35.76 -26.83
CA PHE A 164 -2.53 -36.86 -26.65
C PHE A 164 -3.23 -36.70 -25.32
N VAL A 165 -4.54 -36.79 -25.34
CA VAL A 165 -5.36 -36.70 -24.12
C VAL A 165 -6.17 -38.00 -24.02
N ASN A 166 -6.01 -38.71 -22.91
CA ASN A 166 -6.80 -39.89 -22.58
C ASN A 166 -7.69 -39.57 -21.38
N CYS A 167 -9.00 -39.61 -21.57
CA CYS A 167 -9.99 -39.39 -20.51
C CYS A 167 -10.40 -40.78 -19.94
N GLU A 168 -10.11 -41.00 -18.64
CA GLU A 168 -10.50 -42.23 -17.94
C GLU A 168 -11.92 -42.08 -17.34
N GLU A 169 -12.22 -40.92 -16.76
CA GLU A 169 -13.50 -40.65 -16.11
C GLU A 169 -13.86 -39.17 -16.29
N GLY A 170 -15.12 -38.90 -16.70
CA GLY A 170 -15.65 -37.54 -16.84
C GLY A 170 -15.65 -37.03 -18.29
N SER A 171 -15.38 -35.73 -18.47
CA SER A 171 -15.42 -35.07 -19.77
C SER A 171 -14.23 -34.11 -19.91
N VAL A 172 -13.66 -34.08 -21.09
CA VAL A 172 -12.50 -33.23 -21.42
C VAL A 172 -12.83 -32.40 -22.65
N LYS A 173 -12.59 -31.10 -22.57
CA LYS A 173 -12.61 -30.18 -23.71
C LYS A 173 -11.16 -29.89 -24.11
N VAL A 174 -10.84 -30.09 -25.37
CA VAL A 174 -9.51 -29.79 -25.92
C VAL A 174 -9.63 -28.66 -26.93
N GLU A 175 -8.78 -27.65 -26.79
CA GLU A 175 -8.65 -26.53 -27.72
C GLU A 175 -7.18 -26.49 -28.20
N THR A 176 -6.97 -26.64 -29.49
CA THR A 176 -5.64 -26.60 -30.09
C THR A 176 -5.17 -25.15 -30.29
N ALA A 177 -3.84 -24.92 -30.14
CA ALA A 177 -3.22 -23.61 -30.34
C ALA A 177 -3.19 -23.18 -31.81
#